data_10bef9b20ecec4e3bd96b433d08adf96
#
_entry.id   10bef9b20ecec4e3bd96b433d08adf96
#
_cell.length_a   1.000
_cell.length_b   1.000
_cell.length_c   1.000
_cell.angle_alpha   90.00
_cell.angle_beta   90.00
_cell.angle_gamma   90.00
#
_symmetry.space_group_name_H-M   'P 1'
#
loop_
_entity.id
_entity.type
_entity.pdbx_description
1 polymer ?
#
loop_
_entity_poly.entity_id
_entity_poly.type
_entity_poly.pdbx_seq_one_letter_code
_entity_poly.pdbx_strand_id
1 'polypeptide(L)' 'SSMSTFAGIQTVTLDVPTMNCATCPITVKKSLKNVEGVSEASVTYGTKLAVVSYDDTKTNVEALIKATTNAGYPSTLKK' A
#
# COMPACT_ATOMS: atom_id res chain seq x y z
N SER A 1 -17.88 -0.41 -22.32
CA SER A 1 -18.84 -0.73 -21.42
C SER A 1 -18.68 0.00 -20.09
N SER A 2 -19.75 0.11 -19.38
CA SER A 2 -19.78 0.91 -18.19
C SER A 2 -18.93 0.36 -17.06
N MET A 3 -18.59 -0.89 -17.10
CA MET A 3 -17.81 -1.47 -16.03
C MET A 3 -16.46 -0.82 -15.89
N SER A 4 -15.92 -0.30 -16.94
CA SER A 4 -14.60 0.30 -16.88
C SER A 4 -14.56 1.46 -15.91
N THR A 5 -15.72 2.02 -15.60
CA THR A 5 -15.78 3.16 -14.70
C THR A 5 -15.21 2.85 -13.32
N PHE A 6 -15.36 1.62 -12.86
CA PHE A 6 -14.92 1.26 -11.52
C PHE A 6 -13.71 0.37 -11.51
N ALA A 7 -13.23 0.00 -12.68
CA ALA A 7 -12.17 -1.00 -12.76
C ALA A 7 -10.83 -0.47 -12.29
N GLY A 8 -10.65 0.83 -12.23
CA GLY A 8 -9.36 1.40 -11.88
C GLY A 8 -8.98 1.25 -10.42
N ILE A 9 -9.95 1.11 -9.53
CA ILE A 9 -9.66 1.11 -8.10
C ILE A 9 -9.52 -0.33 -7.60
N GLN A 10 -8.33 -0.64 -7.10
CA GLN A 10 -8.03 -1.96 -6.54
C GLN A 10 -7.64 -1.82 -5.09
N THR A 11 -7.97 -2.81 -4.29
CA THR A 11 -7.56 -2.85 -2.88
C THR A 11 -6.69 -4.08 -2.67
N VAL A 12 -5.52 -3.87 -2.10
CA VAL A 12 -4.59 -4.96 -1.82
C VAL A 12 -4.12 -4.88 -0.38
N THR A 13 -3.70 -6.02 0.14
CA THR A 13 -3.11 -6.10 1.46
C THR A 13 -1.64 -6.45 1.30
N LEU A 14 -0.79 -5.67 1.92
CA LEU A 14 0.65 -5.90 1.90
C LEU A 14 1.11 -6.34 3.28
N ASP A 15 2.01 -7.31 3.31
CA ASP A 15 2.60 -7.78 4.56
C ASP A 15 3.92 -7.04 4.75
N VAL A 16 4.05 -6.34 5.87
CA VAL A 16 5.22 -5.54 6.20
C VAL A 16 5.84 -6.06 7.50
N PRO A 17 6.53 -7.21 7.44
CA PRO A 17 6.99 -7.86 8.66
C PRO A 17 8.08 -7.09 9.42
N THR A 18 8.75 -6.18 8.77
CA THR A 18 9.79 -5.37 9.43
C THR A 18 9.22 -4.19 10.21
N MET A 19 7.92 -4.04 10.22
CA MET A 19 7.26 -2.95 10.93
C MET A 19 7.19 -3.30 12.41
N ASN A 20 8.24 -2.93 13.14
CA ASN A 20 8.41 -3.38 14.52
C ASN A 20 8.56 -2.23 15.52
N CYS A 21 8.12 -1.03 15.17
CA CYS A 21 8.15 0.09 16.10
C CYS A 21 6.80 0.81 16.04
N ALA A 22 6.51 1.57 17.11
CA ALA A 22 5.20 2.20 17.24
C ALA A 22 4.93 3.24 16.15
N THR A 23 5.97 3.86 15.63
CA THR A 23 5.82 4.88 14.59
C THR A 23 5.97 4.32 13.18
N CYS A 24 6.36 3.05 13.06
CA CYS A 24 6.53 2.44 11.73
C CYS A 24 5.28 2.49 10.88
N PRO A 25 4.08 2.19 11.40
CA PRO A 25 2.89 2.24 10.56
C PRO A 25 2.62 3.64 10.01
N ILE A 26 2.97 4.67 10.75
CA ILE A 26 2.80 6.04 10.26
C ILE A 26 3.70 6.28 9.06
N THR A 27 4.96 5.86 9.16
CA THR A 27 5.92 6.02 8.08
C THR A 27 5.49 5.23 6.85
N VAL A 28 5.06 3.99 7.05
CA VAL A 28 4.62 3.14 5.94
C VAL A 28 3.40 3.75 5.25
N LYS A 29 2.42 4.19 6.05
CA LYS A 29 1.23 4.81 5.50
C LYS A 29 1.60 6.04 4.66
N LYS A 30 2.49 6.87 5.19
CA LYS A 30 2.90 8.08 4.50
C LYS A 30 3.60 7.74 3.18
N SER A 31 4.46 6.74 3.20
CA SER A 31 5.14 6.31 1.99
C SER A 31 4.16 5.86 0.92
N LEU A 32 3.15 5.09 1.35
CA LEU A 32 2.15 4.61 0.40
C LEU A 32 1.31 5.75 -0.15
N LYS A 33 0.92 6.70 0.70
CA LYS A 33 0.09 7.80 0.25
C LYS A 33 0.84 8.77 -0.64
N ASN A 34 2.15 8.74 -0.62
CA ASN A 34 2.96 9.55 -1.53
C ASN A 34 3.01 8.99 -2.94
N VAL A 35 2.58 7.74 -3.12
CA VAL A 35 2.55 7.15 -4.46
C VAL A 35 1.37 7.71 -5.21
N GLU A 36 1.64 8.23 -6.40
CA GLU A 36 0.56 8.77 -7.23
C GLU A 36 -0.38 7.65 -7.62
N GLY A 37 -1.67 7.90 -7.51
CA GLY A 37 -2.67 6.89 -7.80
C GLY A 37 -3.22 6.20 -6.57
N VAL A 38 -2.58 6.37 -5.42
CA VAL A 38 -3.08 5.79 -4.17
C VAL A 38 -4.23 6.64 -3.66
N SER A 39 -5.37 5.99 -3.51
CA SER A 39 -6.57 6.65 -3.00
C SER A 39 -6.58 6.65 -1.48
N GLU A 40 -6.19 5.54 -0.88
CA GLU A 40 -6.21 5.42 0.56
C GLU A 40 -5.21 4.36 1.00
N ALA A 41 -4.67 4.53 2.19
CA ALA A 41 -3.77 3.56 2.79
C ALA A 41 -4.10 3.44 4.26
N SER A 42 -4.20 2.21 4.74
CA SER A 42 -4.47 1.91 6.14
C SER A 42 -3.46 0.89 6.60
N VAL A 43 -2.71 1.21 7.64
CA VAL A 43 -1.64 0.34 8.13
C VAL A 43 -1.93 -0.03 9.57
N THR A 44 -1.89 -1.32 9.86
CA THR A 44 -2.15 -1.84 11.20
C THR A 44 -0.87 -2.43 11.77
N TYR A 45 -0.40 -1.86 12.85
CA TYR A 45 0.84 -2.31 13.48
C TYR A 45 0.69 -3.72 14.08
N GLY A 46 -0.45 -3.97 14.71
CA GLY A 46 -0.67 -5.24 15.40
C GLY A 46 -0.57 -6.45 14.48
N THR A 47 -1.06 -6.32 13.26
CA THR A 47 -1.00 -7.41 12.28
C THR A 47 0.15 -7.23 11.29
N LYS A 48 0.79 -6.07 11.30
CA LYS A 48 1.86 -5.73 10.37
C LYS A 48 1.39 -5.80 8.93
N LEU A 49 0.16 -5.38 8.72
CA LEU A 49 -0.46 -5.39 7.40
C LEU A 49 -0.79 -3.98 6.96
N ALA A 50 -0.68 -3.74 5.67
CA ALA A 50 -1.04 -2.46 5.07
C ALA A 50 -2.08 -2.72 3.99
N VAL A 51 -3.24 -2.09 4.11
CA VAL A 51 -4.30 -2.19 3.13
C VAL A 51 -4.28 -0.92 2.31
N VAL A 52 -4.15 -1.05 1.00
CA VAL A 52 -3.99 0.09 0.11
C VAL A 52 -5.03 0.01 -0.99
N SER A 53 -5.74 1.11 -1.19
CA SER A 53 -6.63 1.27 -2.34
C SER A 53 -5.94 2.20 -3.32
N TYR A 54 -5.83 1.77 -4.55
CA TYR A 54 -5.10 2.54 -5.56
C TYR A 54 -5.77 2.40 -6.91
N ASP A 55 -5.47 3.34 -7.79
CA ASP A 55 -5.95 3.34 -9.17
C ASP A 55 -4.95 2.58 -10.03
N ASP A 56 -5.35 1.41 -10.54
CA ASP A 56 -4.42 0.57 -11.28
C ASP A 56 -4.09 1.11 -12.66
N THR A 57 -4.76 2.18 -13.08
CA THR A 57 -4.36 2.86 -14.31
C THR A 57 -3.22 3.85 -14.07
N LYS A 58 -2.93 4.15 -12.81
CA LYS A 58 -1.88 5.12 -12.46
C LYS A 58 -0.70 4.47 -11.77
N THR A 59 -0.92 3.40 -11.05
CA THR A 59 0.15 2.71 -10.32
C THR A 59 -0.17 1.22 -10.26
N ASN A 60 0.67 0.47 -9.58
CA ASN A 60 0.47 -0.97 -9.44
C ASN A 60 1.07 -1.42 -8.12
N VAL A 61 0.89 -2.72 -7.82
CA VAL A 61 1.36 -3.28 -6.56
C VAL A 61 2.88 -3.16 -6.45
N GLU A 62 3.60 -3.35 -7.54
CA GLU A 62 5.06 -3.25 -7.49
C GLU A 62 5.50 -1.86 -7.05
N ALA A 63 4.81 -0.83 -7.53
CA ALA A 63 5.15 0.54 -7.13
C ALA A 63 4.90 0.75 -5.65
N LEU A 64 3.84 0.13 -5.12
CA LEU A 64 3.54 0.23 -3.69
C LEU A 64 4.61 -0.45 -2.86
N ILE A 65 5.02 -1.66 -3.28
CA ILE A 65 6.07 -2.40 -2.58
C ILE A 65 7.38 -1.62 -2.64
N LYS A 66 7.68 -1.04 -3.79
CA LYS A 66 8.89 -0.26 -3.94
C LYS A 66 8.87 0.97 -3.03
N ALA A 67 7.72 1.60 -2.88
CA ALA A 67 7.61 2.77 -2.03
C ALA A 67 7.90 2.42 -0.58
N THR A 68 7.34 1.31 -0.09
CA THR A 68 7.61 0.89 1.29
C THR A 68 9.05 0.44 1.46
N THR A 69 9.60 -0.21 0.47
CA THR A 69 11.00 -0.65 0.52
C THR A 69 11.94 0.55 0.58
N ASN A 70 11.64 1.59 -0.19
CA ASN A 70 12.44 2.80 -0.17
C ASN A 70 12.38 3.50 1.17
N ALA A 71 11.29 3.33 1.89
CA ALA A 71 11.14 3.89 3.23
C ALA A 71 11.83 3.04 4.29
N GLY A 72 12.37 1.88 3.92
CA GLY A 72 13.03 0.99 4.83
C GLY A 72 12.15 -0.14 5.34
N TYR A 73 10.98 -0.33 4.74
CA TYR A 73 10.01 -1.35 5.18
C TYR A 73 9.60 -2.22 4.02
N PRO A 74 10.45 -3.17 3.61
CA PRO A 74 10.10 -4.07 2.50
C PRO A 74 8.77 -4.76 2.77
N SER A 75 7.95 -4.85 1.75
CA SER A 75 6.66 -5.47 1.88
C SER A 75 6.43 -6.47 0.76
N THR A 76 5.47 -7.38 0.97
CA THR A 76 5.09 -8.36 -0.03
C THR A 76 3.58 -8.39 -0.10
N LEU A 77 3.08 -8.82 -1.25
CA LEU A 77 1.64 -8.92 -1.44
C LEU A 77 1.12 -10.10 -0.63
N LYS A 78 0.16 -9.81 0.24
CA LYS A 78 -0.49 -10.85 1.02
C LYS A 78 -1.75 -11.31 0.31
N LYS A 79 -1.89 -12.60 0.19
CA LYS A 79 -3.07 -13.18 -0.46
C LYS A 79 -4.10 -13.74 0.49
#